data_0a8d59a9aaaed2c42d6c7a3272db25b3
#
_entry.id   0a8d59a9aaaed2c42d6c7a3272db25b3
#
_cell.length_a   1.000
_cell.length_b   1.000
_cell.length_c   1.000
_cell.angle_alpha   90.00
_cell.angle_beta   90.00
_cell.angle_gamma   90.00
#
_symmetry.space_group_name_H-M   'P 1'
#
loop_
_entity.id
_entity.type
_entity.pdbx_description
1 polymer ?
#
loop_
_entity_poly.entity_id
_entity_poly.type
_entity_poly.pdbx_seq_one_letter_code
_entity_poly.pdbx_strand_id
1 'polypeptide(L)'
;MSLIANLNEMRHCGGASRTPGLADADVERLAADYPELREAIEEAHSLHQALRSEMPELLALDEAAQMQRVQSGFINFYPDDAVNPFVALAARGPWVVTLRGAVIHDSGGYGMLGFGHTPKAILAALARPQVMANVMTPNVSQLRFTRALEREIGHSRGGSPFKQFLCLNSGSESVSLACRIADVNAKLMTEPGARHAGRTIKRVAVKGAFHGRTERPAVYSDSSRKAYVQHLASFRDERSLLTVEPYNVEQLRQVFADADKNGWFIEAMFLEPVMGEGDPGRAATPEFYAAARELTRAHGSLFLVDSIQAGLRAHGVLSVVDYPGFEKLDAPDMETYSKAINGGQYPLSVLAVSESAGALYKKGIYGNTMSTNPRALDVACAALETLTPALRANIRARGTQFIERLNQLKAELPGLIVKVQGTGLLFSCELAPQFKCYGAGSTEEWMRERGFGVIHGGTNSLRFTPHFAITAGEVDLLIDGVRQALLHGPRISVAAPTAAAA
;
A
#
# COMPACT_ATOMS: atom_id res chain seq x y z
N MET A 1 5.78 16.70 -34.35
CA MET A 1 6.01 15.25 -34.58
C MET A 1 4.82 14.48 -34.05
N SER A 2 4.45 13.30 -34.59
CA SER A 2 3.41 12.49 -33.97
C SER A 2 3.92 11.89 -32.65
N LEU A 3 3.03 11.52 -31.74
CA LEU A 3 3.42 10.90 -30.46
C LEU A 3 4.26 9.62 -30.67
N ILE A 4 3.85 8.80 -31.63
CA ILE A 4 4.60 7.59 -31.99
C ILE A 4 5.97 7.90 -32.59
N ALA A 5 6.11 8.98 -33.35
CA ALA A 5 7.43 9.41 -33.84
C ALA A 5 8.37 9.78 -32.68
N ASN A 6 7.88 10.47 -31.66
CA ASN A 6 8.64 10.80 -30.46
C ASN A 6 9.09 9.52 -29.70
N LEU A 7 8.18 8.55 -29.52
CA LEU A 7 8.51 7.28 -28.89
C LEU A 7 9.54 6.48 -29.72
N ASN A 8 9.38 6.45 -31.04
CA ASN A 8 10.29 5.74 -31.91
C ASN A 8 11.69 6.35 -31.91
N GLU A 9 11.81 7.67 -31.80
CA GLU A 9 13.11 8.32 -31.64
C GLU A 9 13.84 7.87 -30.40
N MET A 10 13.11 7.69 -29.27
CA MET A 10 13.65 7.15 -28.02
C MET A 10 14.01 5.66 -28.15
N ARG A 11 13.16 4.87 -28.80
CA ARG A 11 13.34 3.40 -28.99
C ARG A 11 14.57 3.08 -29.84
N HIS A 12 14.88 3.91 -30.84
CA HIS A 12 16.03 3.72 -31.71
C HIS A 12 17.37 4.20 -31.11
N CYS A 13 17.36 4.76 -29.91
CA CYS A 13 18.57 5.20 -29.21
C CYS A 13 19.10 4.05 -28.34
N GLY A 14 20.36 3.63 -28.58
CA GLY A 14 21.05 2.60 -27.76
C GLY A 14 20.81 1.15 -28.18
N GLY A 15 21.12 0.23 -27.29
CA GLY A 15 21.07 -1.23 -27.53
C GLY A 15 19.67 -1.86 -27.47
N ALA A 16 19.61 -3.16 -27.17
CA ALA A 16 18.38 -3.92 -27.13
C ALA A 16 17.44 -3.46 -26.00
N SER A 17 16.13 -3.44 -26.27
CA SER A 17 15.07 -3.27 -25.28
C SER A 17 14.31 -4.58 -25.09
N ARG A 18 13.96 -4.89 -23.83
CA ARG A 18 13.11 -6.05 -23.49
C ARG A 18 11.68 -5.65 -23.13
N THR A 19 11.42 -4.34 -22.97
CA THR A 19 10.11 -3.77 -22.57
C THR A 19 9.46 -3.08 -23.77
N PRO A 20 8.61 -3.77 -24.54
CA PRO A 20 7.86 -3.15 -25.64
C PRO A 20 6.82 -2.13 -25.13
N GLY A 21 6.27 -2.31 -23.91
CA GLY A 21 5.17 -1.52 -23.39
C GLY A 21 3.84 -1.83 -24.09
N LEU A 22 2.88 -0.89 -24.00
CA LEU A 22 1.62 -0.96 -24.73
C LEU A 22 1.87 -0.85 -26.26
N ALA A 23 1.03 -1.51 -27.06
CA ALA A 23 1.11 -1.45 -28.50
C ALA A 23 0.84 -0.03 -29.01
N ASP A 24 1.53 0.38 -30.09
CA ASP A 24 1.41 1.74 -30.65
C ASP A 24 -0.02 2.13 -31.01
N ALA A 25 -0.80 1.18 -31.56
CA ALA A 25 -2.21 1.40 -31.87
C ALA A 25 -3.06 1.70 -30.62
N ASP A 26 -2.75 1.04 -29.48
CA ASP A 26 -3.41 1.34 -28.21
C ASP A 26 -2.96 2.69 -27.66
N VAL A 27 -1.67 3.01 -27.76
CA VAL A 27 -1.14 4.32 -27.33
C VAL A 27 -1.80 5.46 -28.11
N GLU A 28 -1.94 5.36 -29.43
CA GLU A 28 -2.62 6.37 -30.25
C GLU A 28 -4.09 6.52 -29.85
N ARG A 29 -4.81 5.43 -29.70
CA ARG A 29 -6.21 5.43 -29.28
C ARG A 29 -6.37 6.04 -27.89
N LEU A 30 -5.56 5.59 -26.91
CA LEU A 30 -5.61 6.08 -25.54
C LEU A 30 -5.21 7.55 -25.43
N ALA A 31 -4.20 8.01 -26.20
CA ALA A 31 -3.78 9.41 -26.18
C ALA A 31 -4.85 10.37 -26.74
N ALA A 32 -5.84 9.89 -27.50
CA ALA A 32 -6.98 10.69 -27.90
C ALA A 32 -7.92 11.01 -26.71
N ASP A 33 -8.10 10.05 -25.79
CA ASP A 33 -9.01 10.14 -24.66
C ASP A 33 -8.33 10.61 -23.36
N TYR A 34 -7.02 10.40 -23.23
CA TYR A 34 -6.25 10.70 -22.00
C TYR A 34 -5.16 11.77 -22.27
N PRO A 35 -5.42 13.04 -21.97
CA PRO A 35 -4.44 14.12 -22.12
C PRO A 35 -3.13 13.88 -21.34
N GLU A 36 -3.22 13.27 -20.16
CA GLU A 36 -2.05 12.94 -19.34
C GLU A 36 -1.08 11.98 -20.04
N LEU A 37 -1.56 11.05 -20.85
CA LEU A 37 -0.70 10.17 -21.64
C LEU A 37 0.09 10.98 -22.68
N ARG A 38 -0.57 11.93 -23.33
CA ARG A 38 0.08 12.82 -24.30
C ARG A 38 1.15 13.67 -23.62
N GLU A 39 0.78 14.31 -22.49
CA GLU A 39 1.71 15.13 -21.69
C GLU A 39 2.93 14.29 -21.24
N ALA A 40 2.72 13.04 -20.81
CA ALA A 40 3.81 12.14 -20.39
C ALA A 40 4.78 11.80 -21.53
N ILE A 41 4.26 11.53 -22.74
CA ILE A 41 5.09 11.23 -23.91
C ILE A 41 5.90 12.46 -24.35
N GLU A 42 5.28 13.64 -24.39
CA GLU A 42 5.95 14.89 -24.77
C GLU A 42 7.04 15.25 -23.74
N GLU A 43 6.77 15.12 -22.46
CA GLU A 43 7.74 15.34 -21.38
C GLU A 43 8.91 14.34 -21.48
N ALA A 44 8.62 13.05 -21.63
CA ALA A 44 9.64 12.02 -21.79
C ALA A 44 10.56 12.28 -22.97
N HIS A 45 10.00 12.65 -24.12
CA HIS A 45 10.78 12.99 -25.30
C HIS A 45 11.69 14.20 -25.05
N SER A 46 11.17 15.27 -24.42
CA SER A 46 11.97 16.45 -24.07
C SER A 46 13.11 16.11 -23.10
N LEU A 47 12.85 15.33 -22.06
CA LEU A 47 13.87 14.87 -21.11
C LEU A 47 14.91 13.97 -21.80
N HIS A 48 14.47 13.07 -22.70
CA HIS A 48 15.37 12.22 -23.44
C HIS A 48 16.33 13.03 -24.35
N GLN A 49 15.83 14.09 -24.99
CA GLN A 49 16.69 15.00 -25.77
C GLN A 49 17.75 15.68 -24.89
N ALA A 50 17.38 16.13 -23.68
CA ALA A 50 18.33 16.70 -22.73
C ALA A 50 19.40 15.67 -22.31
N LEU A 51 19.00 14.43 -22.05
CA LEU A 51 19.92 13.34 -21.65
C LEU A 51 20.92 12.96 -22.75
N ARG A 52 20.63 13.22 -24.04
CA ARG A 52 21.60 13.02 -25.13
C ARG A 52 22.88 13.84 -24.94
N SER A 53 22.77 14.99 -24.30
CA SER A 53 23.92 15.85 -24.00
C SER A 53 24.48 15.62 -22.60
N GLU A 54 23.62 15.26 -21.64
CA GLU A 54 23.98 15.12 -20.23
C GLU A 54 24.58 13.74 -19.91
N MET A 55 23.98 12.66 -20.45
CA MET A 55 24.34 11.26 -20.15
C MET A 55 24.32 10.37 -21.42
N PRO A 56 25.05 10.72 -22.51
CA PRO A 56 25.02 9.95 -23.74
C PRO A 56 25.47 8.49 -23.55
N GLU A 57 26.36 8.24 -22.61
CA GLU A 57 26.85 6.89 -22.29
C GLU A 57 25.74 6.00 -21.67
N LEU A 58 24.79 6.58 -20.93
CA LEU A 58 23.63 5.85 -20.41
C LEU A 58 22.69 5.45 -21.54
N LEU A 59 22.42 6.38 -22.47
CA LEU A 59 21.53 6.14 -23.60
C LEU A 59 22.08 5.12 -24.60
N ALA A 60 23.41 4.96 -24.68
CA ALA A 60 24.06 4.00 -25.56
C ALA A 60 23.91 2.53 -25.08
N LEU A 61 23.60 2.31 -23.80
CA LEU A 61 23.47 0.98 -23.21
C LEU A 61 22.18 0.28 -23.67
N ASP A 62 22.14 -1.04 -23.55
CA ASP A 62 20.89 -1.79 -23.58
C ASP A 62 20.06 -1.56 -22.29
N GLU A 63 18.78 -1.92 -22.31
CA GLU A 63 17.86 -1.63 -21.21
C GLU A 63 18.30 -2.28 -19.88
N ALA A 64 18.83 -3.51 -19.91
CA ALA A 64 19.30 -4.19 -18.71
C ALA A 64 20.52 -3.50 -18.09
N ALA A 65 21.47 -3.08 -18.94
CA ALA A 65 22.64 -2.32 -18.51
C ALA A 65 22.28 -0.91 -18.02
N GLN A 66 21.26 -0.26 -18.62
CA GLN A 66 20.71 1.02 -18.12
C GLN A 66 20.19 0.86 -16.69
N MET A 67 19.41 -0.17 -16.41
CA MET A 67 18.90 -0.45 -15.08
C MET A 67 20.02 -0.67 -14.07
N GLN A 68 21.00 -1.52 -14.41
CA GLN A 68 22.17 -1.76 -13.55
C GLN A 68 22.95 -0.46 -13.28
N ARG A 69 23.15 0.35 -14.30
CA ARG A 69 23.88 1.62 -14.18
C ARG A 69 23.17 2.61 -13.26
N VAL A 70 21.84 2.76 -13.41
CA VAL A 70 21.03 3.67 -12.59
C VAL A 70 21.00 3.22 -11.13
N GLN A 71 20.97 1.92 -10.86
CA GLN A 71 20.90 1.37 -9.50
C GLN A 71 22.25 1.14 -8.83
N SER A 72 23.37 1.23 -9.54
CA SER A 72 24.68 0.82 -9.07
C SER A 72 25.17 1.51 -7.77
N GLY A 73 24.62 2.68 -7.43
CA GLY A 73 24.91 3.41 -6.20
C GLY A 73 23.97 3.15 -5.04
N PHE A 74 22.98 2.28 -5.20
CA PHE A 74 21.92 2.06 -4.23
C PHE A 74 21.74 0.57 -3.93
N ILE A 75 21.38 0.26 -2.68
CA ILE A 75 20.91 -1.06 -2.30
C ILE A 75 19.39 -1.03 -2.33
N ASN A 76 18.77 -1.75 -3.27
CA ASN A 76 17.33 -1.94 -3.28
C ASN A 76 16.96 -2.96 -2.19
N PHE A 77 15.88 -2.71 -1.45
CA PHE A 77 15.42 -3.67 -0.45
C PHE A 77 14.59 -4.83 -1.04
N TYR A 78 14.15 -4.70 -2.29
CA TYR A 78 13.57 -5.81 -3.05
C TYR A 78 14.64 -6.59 -3.81
N PRO A 79 14.44 -7.92 -4.03
CA PRO A 79 15.28 -8.70 -4.92
C PRO A 79 15.27 -8.13 -6.36
N ASP A 80 16.36 -8.34 -7.08
CA ASP A 80 16.53 -7.79 -8.43
C ASP A 80 15.43 -8.25 -9.41
N ASP A 81 14.93 -9.46 -9.24
CA ASP A 81 13.85 -10.05 -10.05
C ASP A 81 12.44 -9.53 -9.70
N ALA A 82 12.30 -8.73 -8.65
CA ALA A 82 11.07 -8.02 -8.30
C ALA A 82 11.06 -6.56 -8.76
N VAL A 83 12.20 -6.04 -9.22
CA VAL A 83 12.34 -4.66 -9.73
C VAL A 83 11.71 -4.56 -11.13
N ASN A 84 11.14 -3.38 -11.44
CA ASN A 84 10.63 -3.14 -12.81
C ASN A 84 11.73 -3.32 -13.85
N PRO A 85 11.44 -3.96 -15.01
CA PRO A 85 12.45 -4.27 -16.03
C PRO A 85 12.88 -3.06 -16.88
N PHE A 86 12.60 -1.84 -16.46
CA PHE A 86 12.82 -0.61 -17.21
C PHE A 86 13.22 0.58 -16.32
N VAL A 87 13.82 1.59 -16.91
CA VAL A 87 14.06 2.90 -16.28
C VAL A 87 12.91 3.84 -16.64
N ALA A 88 12.16 4.32 -15.65
CA ALA A 88 11.11 5.33 -15.87
C ALA A 88 11.75 6.70 -16.15
N LEU A 89 11.17 7.49 -17.08
CA LEU A 89 11.68 8.81 -17.45
C LEU A 89 10.68 9.92 -17.14
N ALA A 90 9.41 9.77 -17.54
CA ALA A 90 8.33 10.71 -17.23
C ALA A 90 7.05 9.98 -16.86
N ALA A 91 6.17 10.63 -16.08
CA ALA A 91 4.89 10.03 -15.74
C ALA A 91 3.82 11.09 -15.42
N ARG A 92 2.58 10.84 -15.88
CA ARG A 92 1.41 11.67 -15.64
C ARG A 92 0.15 10.83 -15.46
N GLY A 93 -0.68 11.14 -14.47
CA GLY A 93 -1.82 10.27 -14.14
C GLY A 93 -1.35 8.83 -13.91
N PRO A 94 -1.92 7.80 -14.53
CA PRO A 94 -1.43 6.42 -14.45
C PRO A 94 -0.32 6.08 -15.47
N TRP A 95 0.05 7.01 -16.35
CA TRP A 95 0.91 6.73 -17.49
C TRP A 95 2.38 7.00 -17.19
N VAL A 96 3.21 5.98 -17.36
CA VAL A 96 4.67 6.08 -17.26
C VAL A 96 5.27 5.86 -18.64
N VAL A 97 6.22 6.70 -19.01
CA VAL A 97 7.04 6.55 -20.23
C VAL A 97 8.46 6.24 -19.81
N THR A 98 9.00 5.15 -20.34
CA THR A 98 10.35 4.67 -19.99
C THR A 98 11.44 5.40 -20.77
N LEU A 99 12.69 5.26 -20.32
CA LEU A 99 13.87 5.79 -21.02
C LEU A 99 13.99 5.24 -22.46
N ARG A 100 13.41 4.09 -22.73
CA ARG A 100 13.39 3.41 -24.04
C ARG A 100 12.08 3.61 -24.79
N GLY A 101 11.25 4.60 -24.43
CA GLY A 101 10.01 4.94 -25.13
C GLY A 101 8.91 3.90 -25.04
N ALA A 102 8.94 3.01 -24.05
CA ALA A 102 7.81 2.14 -23.74
C ALA A 102 6.77 2.90 -22.91
N VAL A 103 5.48 2.67 -23.17
CA VAL A 103 4.36 3.24 -22.43
C VAL A 103 3.79 2.19 -21.48
N ILE A 104 3.65 2.54 -20.20
CA ILE A 104 3.16 1.67 -19.14
C ILE A 104 1.96 2.32 -18.47
N HIS A 105 0.87 1.57 -18.27
CA HIS A 105 -0.22 1.93 -17.35
C HIS A 105 0.11 1.41 -15.96
N ASP A 106 0.37 2.32 -15.00
CA ASP A 106 0.75 1.94 -13.62
C ASP A 106 -0.48 1.73 -12.73
N SER A 107 -0.70 0.48 -12.34
CA SER A 107 -1.73 0.09 -11.38
C SER A 107 -1.18 -0.66 -10.16
N GLY A 108 0.15 -0.62 -9.98
CA GLY A 108 0.87 -1.42 -8.99
C GLY A 108 1.67 -0.64 -7.95
N GLY A 109 1.39 0.64 -7.70
CA GLY A 109 2.19 1.52 -6.83
C GLY A 109 2.06 1.30 -5.32
N TYR A 110 1.78 0.10 -4.83
CA TYR A 110 1.57 -0.23 -3.40
C TYR A 110 0.53 0.65 -2.68
N GLY A 111 -0.38 1.27 -3.42
CA GLY A 111 -1.43 2.14 -2.89
C GLY A 111 -0.99 3.60 -2.65
N MET A 112 0.22 4.00 -2.98
CA MET A 112 0.70 5.38 -2.82
C MET A 112 0.08 6.33 -3.86
N LEU A 113 -0.05 5.89 -5.10
CA LEU A 113 -0.43 6.72 -6.24
C LEU A 113 -1.96 6.84 -6.41
N GLY A 114 -2.70 7.06 -5.32
CA GLY A 114 -4.14 7.26 -5.40
C GLY A 114 -4.55 8.44 -6.30
N PHE A 115 -3.72 9.47 -6.39
CA PHE A 115 -3.95 10.63 -7.26
C PHE A 115 -3.12 10.59 -8.55
N GLY A 116 -2.51 9.44 -8.88
CA GLY A 116 -1.63 9.27 -10.02
C GLY A 116 -0.26 9.93 -9.86
N HIS A 117 0.53 9.87 -10.92
CA HIS A 117 1.80 10.59 -11.00
C HIS A 117 1.59 12.09 -11.26
N THR A 118 2.43 12.92 -10.72
CA THR A 118 2.44 14.38 -10.92
C THR A 118 1.07 15.08 -10.77
N PRO A 119 0.30 14.86 -9.69
CA PRO A 119 -1.02 15.46 -9.49
C PRO A 119 -0.90 16.98 -9.32
N LYS A 120 -1.43 17.78 -10.28
CA LYS A 120 -1.21 19.23 -10.40
C LYS A 120 -1.56 20.00 -9.10
N ALA A 121 -2.71 19.72 -8.47
CA ALA A 121 -3.14 20.40 -7.25
C ALA A 121 -2.21 20.14 -6.06
N ILE A 122 -1.74 18.89 -5.91
CA ILE A 122 -0.85 18.47 -4.82
C ILE A 122 0.55 19.05 -5.03
N LEU A 123 1.06 19.03 -6.27
CA LEU A 123 2.35 19.65 -6.61
C LEU A 123 2.32 21.16 -6.41
N ALA A 124 1.20 21.84 -6.69
CA ALA A 124 1.04 23.26 -6.40
C ALA A 124 1.15 23.54 -4.88
N ALA A 125 0.62 22.68 -4.03
CA ALA A 125 0.79 22.78 -2.58
C ALA A 125 2.25 22.54 -2.15
N LEU A 126 2.91 21.55 -2.77
CA LEU A 126 4.33 21.25 -2.51
C LEU A 126 5.26 22.45 -2.82
N ALA A 127 4.95 23.21 -3.87
CA ALA A 127 5.74 24.35 -4.32
C ALA A 127 5.56 25.63 -3.48
N ARG A 128 4.59 25.68 -2.57
CA ARG A 128 4.35 26.87 -1.74
C ARG A 128 5.53 27.14 -0.80
N PRO A 129 5.91 28.41 -0.57
CA PRO A 129 6.87 28.75 0.47
C PRO A 129 6.37 28.29 1.85
N GLN A 130 7.26 27.70 2.63
CA GLN A 130 6.95 27.18 3.98
C GLN A 130 8.02 27.61 4.98
N VAL A 131 7.62 27.82 6.24
CA VAL A 131 8.56 27.96 7.35
C VAL A 131 9.07 26.58 7.74
N MET A 132 10.24 26.20 7.22
CA MET A 132 10.84 24.89 7.43
C MET A 132 11.68 24.84 8.72
N ALA A 133 11.14 25.40 9.82
CA ALA A 133 11.72 25.25 11.14
C ALA A 133 11.49 23.81 11.67
N ASN A 134 12.20 23.45 12.74
CA ASN A 134 12.09 22.12 13.34
C ASN A 134 10.72 21.92 14.05
N VAL A 135 10.49 20.70 14.52
CA VAL A 135 9.27 20.26 15.21
C VAL A 135 8.87 21.10 16.43
N MET A 136 9.80 21.86 17.00
CA MET A 136 9.53 22.76 18.15
C MET A 136 8.84 24.05 17.75
N THR A 137 8.75 24.37 16.45
CA THR A 137 8.13 25.62 15.97
C THR A 137 6.71 25.37 15.50
N PRO A 138 5.67 25.80 16.25
CA PRO A 138 4.28 25.71 15.78
C PRO A 138 4.07 26.49 14.48
N ASN A 139 3.25 25.93 13.58
CA ASN A 139 2.93 26.56 12.30
C ASN A 139 1.46 26.39 11.93
N VAL A 140 0.95 27.24 11.03
CA VAL A 140 -0.47 27.26 10.66
C VAL A 140 -0.90 26.00 9.91
N SER A 141 0.02 25.33 9.21
CA SER A 141 -0.27 24.07 8.50
C SER A 141 -0.74 22.97 9.46
N GLN A 142 -0.26 22.96 10.71
CA GLN A 142 -0.75 22.04 11.75
C GLN A 142 -2.25 22.20 11.98
N LEU A 143 -2.73 23.43 12.17
CA LEU A 143 -4.16 23.70 12.40
C LEU A 143 -5.00 23.36 11.15
N ARG A 144 -4.51 23.71 9.95
CA ARG A 144 -5.19 23.38 8.69
C ARG A 144 -5.35 21.86 8.55
N PHE A 145 -4.30 21.12 8.82
CA PHE A 145 -4.32 19.65 8.68
C PHE A 145 -5.18 19.00 9.76
N THR A 146 -5.11 19.44 11.01
CA THR A 146 -6.03 18.97 12.07
C THR A 146 -7.48 19.13 11.64
N ARG A 147 -7.87 20.31 11.15
CA ARG A 147 -9.23 20.55 10.64
C ARG A 147 -9.60 19.67 9.44
N ALA A 148 -8.63 19.39 8.56
CA ALA A 148 -8.86 18.48 7.44
C ALA A 148 -9.11 17.05 7.93
N LEU A 149 -8.34 16.54 8.89
CA LEU A 149 -8.53 15.24 9.51
C LEU A 149 -9.85 15.14 10.28
N GLU A 150 -10.22 16.19 11.04
CA GLU A 150 -11.50 16.23 11.77
C GLU A 150 -12.73 16.25 10.85
N ARG A 151 -12.63 16.84 9.67
CA ARG A 151 -13.68 16.76 8.64
C ARG A 151 -13.75 15.40 7.98
N GLU A 152 -12.60 14.75 7.79
CA GLU A 152 -12.49 13.50 7.07
C GLU A 152 -12.84 12.29 7.93
N ILE A 153 -12.37 12.26 9.19
CA ILE A 153 -12.53 11.12 10.08
C ILE A 153 -13.81 11.26 10.89
N GLY A 154 -14.65 10.23 10.86
CA GLY A 154 -15.89 10.16 11.65
C GLY A 154 -17.03 11.02 11.10
N HIS A 155 -16.95 11.43 9.82
CA HIS A 155 -18.04 12.22 9.19
C HIS A 155 -19.38 11.46 9.12
N SER A 156 -19.33 10.13 9.06
CA SER A 156 -20.53 9.27 9.07
C SER A 156 -21.16 9.09 10.46
N ARG A 157 -20.46 9.48 11.53
CA ARG A 157 -20.87 9.25 12.92
C ARG A 157 -20.92 10.52 13.77
N GLY A 158 -20.91 11.69 13.15
CA GLY A 158 -21.08 12.99 13.81
C GLY A 158 -19.78 13.61 14.36
N GLY A 159 -18.61 13.04 14.05
CA GLY A 159 -17.32 13.61 14.37
C GLY A 159 -16.22 12.60 14.67
N SER A 160 -14.99 13.08 14.66
CA SER A 160 -13.80 12.26 14.92
C SER A 160 -13.77 11.69 16.34
N PRO A 161 -13.57 10.37 16.50
CA PRO A 161 -13.34 9.76 17.81
C PRO A 161 -11.92 10.02 18.32
N PHE A 162 -11.00 10.45 17.46
CA PHE A 162 -9.63 10.75 17.81
C PHE A 162 -9.48 12.22 18.21
N LYS A 163 -8.67 12.47 19.23
CA LYS A 163 -8.47 13.81 19.81
C LYS A 163 -7.14 14.43 19.47
N GLN A 164 -6.16 13.62 19.11
CA GLN A 164 -4.80 14.07 18.80
C GLN A 164 -4.22 13.29 17.64
N PHE A 165 -3.29 13.92 16.93
CA PHE A 165 -2.60 13.35 15.77
C PHE A 165 -1.08 13.52 15.94
N LEU A 166 -0.33 12.46 15.62
CA LEU A 166 1.12 12.49 15.55
C LEU A 166 1.54 12.25 14.11
N CYS A 167 2.27 13.20 13.53
CA CYS A 167 2.67 13.17 12.12
C CYS A 167 4.15 12.82 11.99
N LEU A 168 4.46 11.76 11.24
CA LEU A 168 5.79 11.22 11.00
C LEU A 168 6.02 11.08 9.49
N ASN A 169 7.11 10.44 9.05
CA ASN A 169 7.47 10.42 7.63
C ASN A 169 7.04 9.14 6.90
N SER A 170 6.92 8.02 7.60
CA SER A 170 6.53 6.74 6.99
C SER A 170 5.52 5.96 7.83
N GLY A 171 4.75 5.07 7.17
CA GLY A 171 3.82 4.19 7.85
C GLY A 171 4.49 3.33 8.94
N SER A 172 5.69 2.81 8.67
CA SER A 172 6.46 2.06 9.67
C SER A 172 6.83 2.89 10.90
N GLU A 173 7.05 4.20 10.75
CA GLU A 173 7.30 5.09 11.89
C GLU A 173 6.04 5.32 12.73
N SER A 174 4.88 5.53 12.09
CA SER A 174 3.63 5.69 12.85
C SER A 174 3.23 4.40 13.58
N VAL A 175 3.45 3.24 12.97
CA VAL A 175 3.27 1.95 13.66
C VAL A 175 4.30 1.77 14.78
N SER A 176 5.57 2.19 14.60
CA SER A 176 6.58 2.17 15.67
C SER A 176 6.15 3.03 16.86
N LEU A 177 5.56 4.19 16.60
CA LEU A 177 5.02 5.06 17.66
C LEU A 177 3.83 4.41 18.37
N ALA A 178 2.92 3.78 17.63
CA ALA A 178 1.82 3.01 18.22
C ALA A 178 2.36 1.87 19.11
N CYS A 179 3.40 1.16 18.67
CA CYS A 179 4.09 0.16 19.49
C CYS A 179 4.71 0.77 20.76
N ARG A 180 5.25 2.00 20.71
CA ARG A 180 5.76 2.69 21.92
C ARG A 180 4.65 3.03 22.91
N ILE A 181 3.49 3.47 22.42
CA ILE A 181 2.32 3.73 23.27
C ILE A 181 1.83 2.41 23.91
N ALA A 182 1.77 1.32 23.12
CA ALA A 182 1.41 0.00 23.61
C ALA A 182 2.39 -0.52 24.67
N ASP A 183 3.69 -0.26 24.50
CA ASP A 183 4.74 -0.62 25.45
C ASP A 183 4.62 0.12 26.79
N VAL A 184 4.25 1.43 26.73
CA VAL A 184 3.94 2.19 27.97
C VAL A 184 2.74 1.58 28.69
N ASN A 185 1.67 1.23 27.95
CA ASN A 185 0.52 0.54 28.53
C ASN A 185 0.93 -0.80 29.13
N ALA A 186 1.70 -1.61 28.39
CA ALA A 186 2.16 -2.91 28.84
C ALA A 186 2.97 -2.82 30.14
N LYS A 187 3.88 -1.83 30.22
CA LYS A 187 4.61 -1.57 31.47
C LYS A 187 3.66 -1.26 32.63
N LEU A 188 2.73 -0.32 32.45
CA LEU A 188 1.77 0.06 33.50
C LEU A 188 0.86 -1.12 33.91
N MET A 189 0.51 -2.01 33.00
CA MET A 189 -0.38 -3.16 33.27
C MET A 189 0.34 -4.34 33.90
N THR A 190 1.68 -4.43 33.79
CA THR A 190 2.46 -5.60 34.29
C THR A 190 3.42 -5.31 35.43
N GLU A 191 3.54 -4.05 35.87
CA GLU A 191 4.31 -3.66 37.08
C GLU A 191 3.75 -4.32 38.36
N PRO A 192 4.56 -4.46 39.42
CA PRO A 192 4.09 -4.99 40.69
C PRO A 192 2.86 -4.23 41.19
N GLY A 193 1.82 -4.98 41.54
CA GLY A 193 0.54 -4.44 41.99
C GLY A 193 -0.45 -4.05 40.89
N ALA A 194 -0.05 -4.10 39.65
CA ALA A 194 -0.95 -3.85 38.51
C ALA A 194 -1.84 -5.07 38.20
N ARG A 195 -2.87 -4.84 37.40
CA ARG A 195 -3.87 -5.87 37.04
C ARG A 195 -3.28 -7.15 36.47
N HIS A 196 -2.22 -7.04 35.68
CA HIS A 196 -1.53 -8.16 35.03
C HIS A 196 -0.08 -8.31 35.51
N ALA A 197 0.20 -7.98 36.76
CA ALA A 197 1.53 -8.02 37.35
C ALA A 197 2.28 -9.33 37.04
N GLY A 198 3.51 -9.19 36.50
CA GLY A 198 4.41 -10.30 36.20
C GLY A 198 4.04 -11.17 35.01
N ARG A 199 2.97 -10.85 34.27
CA ARG A 199 2.61 -11.61 33.05
C ARG A 199 3.60 -11.40 31.90
N THR A 200 3.78 -12.44 31.09
CA THR A 200 4.59 -12.38 29.87
C THR A 200 3.86 -11.61 28.79
N ILE A 201 4.52 -10.61 28.18
CA ILE A 201 3.93 -9.77 27.14
C ILE A 201 3.84 -10.53 25.82
N LYS A 202 2.65 -10.54 25.22
CA LYS A 202 2.35 -11.10 23.90
C LYS A 202 1.70 -10.04 23.01
N ARG A 203 1.61 -10.33 21.72
CA ARG A 203 1.08 -9.47 20.64
C ARG A 203 0.11 -10.27 19.80
N VAL A 204 -0.89 -9.60 19.22
CA VAL A 204 -1.84 -10.25 18.31
C VAL A 204 -1.89 -9.53 16.98
N ALA A 205 -1.84 -10.29 15.89
CA ALA A 205 -2.12 -9.80 14.54
C ALA A 205 -2.88 -10.87 13.74
N VAL A 206 -3.48 -10.46 12.62
CA VAL A 206 -4.08 -11.38 11.66
C VAL A 206 -2.96 -12.10 10.90
N LYS A 207 -3.14 -13.40 10.65
CA LYS A 207 -2.19 -14.18 9.86
C LYS A 207 -2.06 -13.59 8.45
N GLY A 208 -0.82 -13.39 8.00
CA GLY A 208 -0.50 -12.71 6.75
C GLY A 208 -0.54 -11.18 6.82
N ALA A 209 -0.82 -10.58 7.98
CA ALA A 209 -0.81 -9.11 8.12
C ALA A 209 0.57 -8.50 7.90
N PHE A 210 0.57 -7.24 7.44
CA PHE A 210 1.77 -6.44 7.25
C PHE A 210 1.62 -5.07 7.92
N HIS A 211 2.52 -4.78 8.88
CA HIS A 211 2.48 -3.56 9.68
C HIS A 211 3.79 -2.75 9.63
N GLY A 212 4.65 -3.04 8.66
CA GLY A 212 5.93 -2.35 8.46
C GLY A 212 7.14 -3.23 8.75
N ARG A 213 8.34 -2.70 8.44
CA ARG A 213 9.61 -3.45 8.47
C ARG A 213 10.61 -2.94 9.51
N THR A 214 10.32 -1.83 10.18
CA THR A 214 11.14 -1.33 11.28
C THR A 214 11.01 -2.25 12.50
N GLU A 215 11.94 -2.20 13.43
CA GLU A 215 12.15 -3.15 14.52
C GLU A 215 10.88 -3.72 15.18
N ARG A 216 10.04 -2.86 15.79
CA ARG A 216 8.81 -3.32 16.47
C ARG A 216 7.65 -3.66 15.53
N PRO A 217 7.34 -2.85 14.51
CA PRO A 217 6.37 -3.22 13.47
C PRO A 217 6.66 -4.56 12.80
N ALA A 218 7.92 -4.91 12.59
CA ALA A 218 8.33 -6.19 12.04
C ALA A 218 7.83 -7.38 12.87
N VAL A 219 7.74 -7.24 14.20
CA VAL A 219 7.22 -8.31 15.08
C VAL A 219 5.75 -8.60 14.83
N TYR A 220 4.95 -7.58 14.44
CA TYR A 220 3.54 -7.73 14.09
C TYR A 220 3.31 -8.15 12.63
N SER A 221 4.34 -8.06 11.76
CA SER A 221 4.24 -8.33 10.32
C SER A 221 4.43 -9.82 10.02
N ASP A 222 3.36 -10.61 10.14
CA ASP A 222 3.39 -12.06 9.91
C ASP A 222 3.77 -12.41 8.47
N SER A 223 3.31 -11.64 7.47
CA SER A 223 3.62 -11.87 6.04
C SER A 223 5.12 -11.88 5.73
N SER A 224 5.93 -11.14 6.49
CA SER A 224 7.39 -11.05 6.31
C SER A 224 8.19 -11.92 7.29
N ARG A 225 7.51 -12.59 8.23
CA ARG A 225 8.15 -13.30 9.36
C ARG A 225 9.16 -14.35 8.91
N LYS A 226 8.87 -15.09 7.83
CA LYS A 226 9.78 -16.12 7.31
C LYS A 226 11.17 -15.53 6.98
N ALA A 227 11.21 -14.39 6.30
CA ALA A 227 12.46 -13.71 5.96
C ALA A 227 13.17 -13.19 7.21
N TYR A 228 12.45 -12.64 8.19
CA TYR A 228 13.03 -12.15 9.43
C TYR A 228 13.68 -13.27 10.25
N VAL A 229 13.00 -14.40 10.42
CA VAL A 229 13.56 -15.59 11.11
C VAL A 229 14.80 -16.11 10.39
N GLN A 230 14.81 -16.07 9.06
CA GLN A 230 15.95 -16.53 8.26
C GLN A 230 17.20 -15.64 8.41
N HIS A 231 17.02 -14.31 8.51
CA HIS A 231 18.12 -13.36 8.36
C HIS A 231 18.45 -12.55 9.62
N LEU A 232 17.54 -12.43 10.60
CA LEU A 232 17.73 -11.55 11.74
C LEU A 232 17.96 -12.32 13.04
N ALA A 233 19.07 -12.03 13.73
CA ALA A 233 19.36 -12.62 15.03
C ALA A 233 18.27 -12.31 16.08
N SER A 234 17.66 -11.12 16.04
CA SER A 234 16.59 -10.71 16.93
C SER A 234 15.30 -11.53 16.79
N PHE A 235 15.12 -12.25 15.68
CA PHE A 235 13.97 -13.11 15.43
C PHE A 235 14.23 -14.59 15.73
N ARG A 236 15.44 -14.99 16.14
CA ARG A 236 15.79 -16.40 16.44
C ARG A 236 14.87 -17.00 17.47
N ASP A 237 14.61 -16.29 18.56
CA ASP A 237 13.80 -16.72 19.70
C ASP A 237 12.51 -15.88 19.87
N GLU A 238 12.13 -15.09 18.86
CA GLU A 238 10.93 -14.28 18.90
C GLU A 238 9.67 -15.15 18.90
N ARG A 239 8.95 -15.16 20.01
CA ARG A 239 7.73 -15.97 20.27
C ARG A 239 6.59 -15.12 20.83
N SER A 240 6.67 -13.80 20.71
CA SER A 240 5.66 -12.93 21.31
C SER A 240 4.43 -12.74 20.43
N LEU A 241 4.53 -12.95 19.10
CA LEU A 241 3.40 -12.81 18.19
C LEU A 241 2.50 -14.04 18.23
N LEU A 242 1.21 -13.81 18.46
CA LEU A 242 0.09 -14.75 18.29
C LEU A 242 -0.69 -14.33 17.05
N THR A 243 -0.96 -15.26 16.14
CA THR A 243 -1.71 -14.98 14.92
C THR A 243 -3.10 -15.59 14.97
N VAL A 244 -4.06 -14.90 14.35
CA VAL A 244 -5.43 -15.35 14.16
C VAL A 244 -5.70 -15.49 12.67
N GLU A 245 -6.30 -16.60 12.24
CA GLU A 245 -6.71 -16.76 10.83
C GLU A 245 -7.63 -15.58 10.41
N PRO A 246 -7.52 -15.11 9.17
CA PRO A 246 -8.22 -13.91 8.75
C PRO A 246 -9.70 -13.91 9.11
N TYR A 247 -10.03 -13.05 10.06
CA TYR A 247 -11.38 -12.73 10.57
C TYR A 247 -12.13 -13.89 11.23
N ASN A 248 -11.38 -14.84 11.81
CA ASN A 248 -11.95 -15.92 12.62
C ASN A 248 -12.20 -15.45 14.07
N VAL A 249 -13.46 -15.14 14.39
CA VAL A 249 -13.88 -14.61 15.68
C VAL A 249 -13.65 -15.63 16.82
N GLU A 250 -13.95 -16.90 16.58
CA GLU A 250 -13.79 -17.97 17.61
C GLU A 250 -12.31 -18.14 17.98
N GLN A 251 -11.42 -18.17 16.97
CA GLN A 251 -9.99 -18.25 17.24
C GLN A 251 -9.49 -17.01 17.99
N LEU A 252 -10.00 -15.82 17.66
CA LEU A 252 -9.65 -14.59 18.37
C LEU A 252 -10.06 -14.69 19.85
N ARG A 253 -11.29 -15.14 20.15
CA ARG A 253 -11.76 -15.37 21.54
C ARG A 253 -10.87 -16.38 22.25
N GLN A 254 -10.49 -17.47 21.58
CA GLN A 254 -9.61 -18.48 22.13
C GLN A 254 -8.22 -17.92 22.47
N VAL A 255 -7.64 -17.07 21.63
CA VAL A 255 -6.33 -16.43 21.89
C VAL A 255 -6.35 -15.60 23.18
N PHE A 256 -7.41 -14.83 23.44
CA PHE A 256 -7.55 -14.06 24.68
C PHE A 256 -7.82 -14.95 25.91
N ALA A 257 -8.60 -16.02 25.76
CA ALA A 257 -8.81 -17.02 26.82
C ALA A 257 -7.51 -17.75 27.17
N ASP A 258 -6.72 -18.12 26.17
CA ASP A 258 -5.42 -18.76 26.38
C ASP A 258 -4.41 -17.79 27.01
N ALA A 259 -4.49 -16.50 26.72
CA ALA A 259 -3.64 -15.49 27.35
C ALA A 259 -3.88 -15.45 28.88
N ASP A 260 -5.13 -15.46 29.29
CA ASP A 260 -5.47 -15.52 30.75
C ASP A 260 -5.01 -16.82 31.42
N LYS A 261 -5.21 -17.96 30.75
CA LYS A 261 -4.83 -19.28 31.24
C LYS A 261 -3.31 -19.44 31.36
N ASN A 262 -2.53 -18.88 30.45
CA ASN A 262 -1.07 -19.03 30.38
C ASN A 262 -0.31 -17.90 31.08
N GLY A 263 -0.98 -16.98 31.75
CA GLY A 263 -0.34 -15.83 32.37
C GLY A 263 0.31 -14.87 31.40
N TRP A 264 -0.31 -14.66 30.22
CA TRP A 264 0.13 -13.69 29.25
C TRP A 264 -0.67 -12.39 29.34
N PHE A 265 -0.01 -11.28 29.03
CA PHE A 265 -0.65 -10.00 28.75
C PHE A 265 -0.49 -9.66 27.28
N ILE A 266 -1.59 -9.50 26.56
CA ILE A 266 -1.59 -9.04 25.18
C ILE A 266 -1.45 -7.51 25.20
N GLU A 267 -0.28 -6.97 24.81
CA GLU A 267 -0.03 -5.52 24.86
C GLU A 267 -0.94 -4.77 23.88
N ALA A 268 -1.09 -5.33 22.67
CA ALA A 268 -1.96 -4.77 21.63
C ALA A 268 -2.35 -5.83 20.60
N MET A 269 -3.48 -5.56 19.93
CA MET A 269 -3.88 -6.19 18.68
C MET A 269 -3.79 -5.19 17.54
N PHE A 270 -3.18 -5.61 16.41
CA PHE A 270 -3.09 -4.83 15.18
C PHE A 270 -3.93 -5.48 14.09
N LEU A 271 -4.67 -4.65 13.35
CA LEU A 271 -5.61 -5.07 12.32
C LEU A 271 -5.52 -4.17 11.09
N GLU A 272 -5.31 -4.74 9.91
CA GLU A 272 -5.58 -4.06 8.64
C GLU A 272 -7.09 -4.14 8.35
N PRO A 273 -7.81 -3.03 8.11
CA PRO A 273 -9.24 -3.08 7.79
C PRO A 273 -9.52 -3.71 6.43
N VAL A 274 -8.53 -3.64 5.54
CA VAL A 274 -8.44 -4.44 4.31
C VAL A 274 -7.00 -4.88 4.16
N MET A 275 -6.77 -6.15 4.06
CA MET A 275 -5.41 -6.71 3.98
C MET A 275 -4.70 -6.26 2.70
N GLY A 276 -3.46 -5.84 2.85
CA GLY A 276 -2.63 -5.34 1.75
C GLY A 276 -1.68 -6.38 1.16
N GLU A 277 -1.07 -7.22 1.99
CA GLU A 277 0.04 -8.11 1.59
C GLU A 277 -0.38 -9.59 1.55
N GLY A 278 -0.71 -10.18 2.66
CA GLY A 278 -0.86 -11.65 2.77
C GLY A 278 -2.13 -12.20 2.14
N ASP A 279 -3.19 -11.40 2.05
CA ASP A 279 -4.46 -11.75 1.38
C ASP A 279 -5.09 -10.49 0.78
N PRO A 280 -4.48 -9.92 -0.28
CA PRO A 280 -4.78 -8.56 -0.74
C PRO A 280 -6.25 -8.36 -1.12
N GLY A 281 -6.85 -7.28 -0.61
CA GLY A 281 -8.23 -6.91 -0.88
C GLY A 281 -9.27 -7.55 0.05
N ARG A 282 -8.89 -8.44 0.96
CA ARG A 282 -9.79 -9.06 1.92
C ARG A 282 -10.13 -8.06 3.04
N ALA A 283 -11.40 -7.69 3.16
CA ALA A 283 -11.90 -6.78 4.18
C ALA A 283 -12.16 -7.49 5.51
N ALA A 284 -11.90 -6.79 6.62
CA ALA A 284 -12.37 -7.18 7.95
C ALA A 284 -13.90 -7.10 8.00
N THR A 285 -14.52 -8.06 8.72
CA THR A 285 -15.96 -8.00 8.97
C THR A 285 -16.28 -7.14 10.19
N PRO A 286 -17.46 -6.48 10.22
CA PRO A 286 -17.89 -5.74 11.41
C PRO A 286 -17.90 -6.59 12.67
N GLU A 287 -18.26 -7.88 12.57
CA GLU A 287 -18.31 -8.82 13.70
C GLU A 287 -16.91 -9.10 14.25
N PHE A 288 -15.92 -9.32 13.38
CA PHE A 288 -14.54 -9.55 13.82
C PHE A 288 -13.95 -8.30 14.47
N TYR A 289 -14.19 -7.13 13.89
CA TYR A 289 -13.76 -5.86 14.44
C TYR A 289 -14.40 -5.60 15.82
N ALA A 290 -15.71 -5.81 15.95
CA ALA A 290 -16.41 -5.63 17.21
C ALA A 290 -15.87 -6.58 18.31
N ALA A 291 -15.65 -7.86 17.98
CA ALA A 291 -15.04 -8.82 18.88
C ALA A 291 -13.60 -8.42 19.28
N ALA A 292 -12.79 -7.95 18.32
CA ALA A 292 -11.44 -7.47 18.61
C ALA A 292 -11.47 -6.26 19.57
N ARG A 293 -12.38 -5.33 19.35
CA ARG A 293 -12.54 -4.15 20.21
C ARG A 293 -13.03 -4.52 21.62
N GLU A 294 -13.99 -5.40 21.71
CA GLU A 294 -14.51 -5.91 22.99
C GLU A 294 -13.41 -6.59 23.80
N LEU A 295 -12.72 -7.56 23.18
CA LEU A 295 -11.69 -8.36 23.85
C LEU A 295 -10.49 -7.53 24.28
N THR A 296 -9.99 -6.64 23.43
CA THR A 296 -8.86 -5.76 23.76
C THR A 296 -9.22 -4.84 24.93
N ARG A 297 -10.41 -4.23 24.92
CA ARG A 297 -10.89 -3.38 26.03
C ARG A 297 -11.01 -4.16 27.31
N ALA A 298 -11.64 -5.35 27.29
CA ALA A 298 -11.83 -6.19 28.44
C ALA A 298 -10.50 -6.66 29.05
N HIS A 299 -9.49 -6.94 28.22
CA HIS A 299 -8.17 -7.38 28.64
C HIS A 299 -7.26 -6.22 29.10
N GLY A 300 -7.55 -4.98 28.73
CA GLY A 300 -6.71 -3.81 28.97
C GLY A 300 -5.60 -3.63 27.93
N SER A 301 -5.74 -4.32 26.81
CA SER A 301 -4.89 -4.20 25.62
C SER A 301 -5.25 -2.97 24.80
N LEU A 302 -4.32 -2.49 23.96
CA LEU A 302 -4.65 -1.48 22.96
C LEU A 302 -5.05 -2.13 21.61
N PHE A 303 -5.91 -1.42 20.88
CA PHE A 303 -6.36 -1.82 19.56
C PHE A 303 -5.93 -0.77 18.53
N LEU A 304 -5.04 -1.17 17.59
CA LEU A 304 -4.62 -0.37 16.45
C LEU A 304 -5.28 -0.89 15.18
N VAL A 305 -5.88 0.02 14.41
CA VAL A 305 -6.24 -0.24 13.01
C VAL A 305 -5.19 0.40 12.09
N ASP A 306 -4.65 -0.42 11.19
CA ASP A 306 -3.65 -0.01 10.23
C ASP A 306 -4.30 0.23 8.86
N SER A 307 -4.70 1.47 8.63
CA SER A 307 -5.31 1.95 7.38
C SER A 307 -4.30 2.53 6.38
N ILE A 308 -3.01 2.22 6.53
CA ILE A 308 -1.94 2.75 5.68
C ILE A 308 -2.17 2.42 4.21
N GLN A 309 -2.58 1.20 3.89
CA GLN A 309 -2.83 0.79 2.50
C GLN A 309 -4.29 0.99 2.10
N ALA A 310 -5.22 0.72 3.00
CA ALA A 310 -6.65 0.76 2.74
C ALA A 310 -7.26 2.18 2.76
N GLY A 311 -6.66 3.10 3.50
CA GLY A 311 -7.16 4.47 3.66
C GLY A 311 -7.39 5.18 2.32
N LEU A 312 -8.54 5.80 2.14
CA LEU A 312 -9.11 6.40 0.93
C LEU A 312 -9.46 5.37 -0.15
N ARG A 313 -8.64 4.34 -0.32
CA ARG A 313 -8.68 3.38 -1.44
C ARG A 313 -9.82 2.38 -1.33
N ALA A 314 -10.11 1.87 -0.13
CA ALA A 314 -11.08 0.80 0.05
C ALA A 314 -12.53 1.26 -0.22
N HIS A 315 -12.97 2.35 0.41
CA HIS A 315 -14.35 2.84 0.32
C HIS A 315 -14.46 4.31 -0.10
N GLY A 316 -13.35 4.96 -0.46
CA GLY A 316 -13.30 6.40 -0.70
C GLY A 316 -13.33 7.22 0.59
N VAL A 317 -13.05 6.60 1.74
CA VAL A 317 -12.96 7.24 3.06
C VAL A 317 -11.64 6.89 3.74
N LEU A 318 -11.15 7.77 4.60
CA LEU A 318 -9.83 7.62 5.21
C LEU A 318 -9.83 6.58 6.33
N SER A 319 -10.80 6.64 7.21
CA SER A 319 -10.85 5.89 8.47
C SER A 319 -11.82 4.72 8.41
N VAL A 320 -11.46 3.63 9.11
CA VAL A 320 -12.32 2.46 9.31
C VAL A 320 -13.63 2.82 10.00
N VAL A 321 -13.66 3.86 10.83
CA VAL A 321 -14.87 4.29 11.54
C VAL A 321 -15.98 4.82 10.62
N ASP A 322 -15.63 5.12 9.36
CA ASP A 322 -16.55 5.56 8.31
C ASP A 322 -16.83 4.46 7.27
N TYR A 323 -16.34 3.23 7.49
CA TYR A 323 -16.64 2.11 6.59
C TYR A 323 -18.09 1.65 6.73
N PRO A 324 -18.73 1.20 5.64
CA PRO A 324 -20.08 0.65 5.68
C PRO A 324 -20.20 -0.48 6.72
N GLY A 325 -21.10 -0.31 7.68
CA GLY A 325 -21.35 -1.25 8.78
C GLY A 325 -20.47 -1.05 10.03
N PHE A 326 -19.52 -0.09 10.01
CA PHE A 326 -18.66 0.23 11.16
C PHE A 326 -19.06 1.53 11.87
N GLU A 327 -20.01 2.29 11.32
CA GLU A 327 -20.34 3.65 11.78
C GLU A 327 -20.82 3.69 13.24
N LYS A 328 -21.41 2.58 13.72
CA LYS A 328 -21.94 2.46 15.08
C LYS A 328 -21.03 1.66 16.03
N LEU A 329 -19.93 1.10 15.50
CA LEU A 329 -19.00 0.33 16.31
C LEU A 329 -18.08 1.26 17.10
N ASP A 330 -17.59 0.77 18.25
CA ASP A 330 -16.63 1.49 19.07
C ASP A 330 -15.32 1.72 18.29
N ALA A 331 -14.82 2.95 18.28
CA ALA A 331 -13.58 3.28 17.60
C ALA A 331 -12.36 2.56 18.21
N PRO A 332 -11.29 2.32 17.42
CA PRO A 332 -10.05 1.77 17.95
C PRO A 332 -9.36 2.80 18.86
N ASP A 333 -8.41 2.37 19.67
CA ASP A 333 -7.59 3.27 20.48
C ASP A 333 -6.68 4.13 19.61
N MET A 334 -6.21 3.56 18.50
CA MET A 334 -5.31 4.18 17.54
C MET A 334 -5.67 3.75 16.12
N GLU A 335 -5.48 4.66 15.16
CA GLU A 335 -5.54 4.34 13.74
C GLU A 335 -4.42 5.06 12.99
N THR A 336 -3.77 4.37 12.02
CA THR A 336 -2.64 4.95 11.29
C THR A 336 -2.91 5.07 9.80
N TYR A 337 -2.42 6.16 9.19
CA TYR A 337 -2.58 6.51 7.78
C TYR A 337 -1.25 6.89 7.16
N SER A 338 -1.05 6.56 5.88
CA SER A 338 0.08 6.97 5.06
C SER A 338 -0.28 6.76 3.57
N LYS A 339 0.69 6.55 2.71
CA LYS A 339 0.50 6.24 1.27
C LYS A 339 -0.42 7.25 0.58
N ALA A 340 -1.66 6.90 0.29
CA ALA A 340 -2.57 7.77 -0.48
C ALA A 340 -2.80 9.15 0.13
N ILE A 341 -2.75 9.30 1.46
CA ILE A 341 -2.97 10.60 2.12
C ILE A 341 -1.93 11.67 1.75
N ASN A 342 -0.73 11.24 1.35
CA ASN A 342 0.33 12.16 0.91
C ASN A 342 0.44 12.26 -0.62
N GLY A 343 -0.49 11.64 -1.34
CA GLY A 343 -0.53 11.62 -2.80
C GLY A 343 0.67 10.96 -3.47
N GLY A 344 1.53 10.25 -2.71
CA GLY A 344 2.79 9.72 -3.19
C GLY A 344 3.87 10.78 -3.44
N GLN A 345 3.63 12.06 -3.05
CA GLN A 345 4.49 13.18 -3.45
C GLN A 345 5.46 13.64 -2.34
N TYR A 346 5.10 13.44 -1.07
CA TYR A 346 5.96 13.84 0.05
C TYR A 346 5.80 12.88 1.23
N PRO A 347 6.88 12.45 1.89
CA PRO A 347 6.80 11.53 3.02
C PRO A 347 5.92 12.06 4.15
N LEU A 348 4.88 11.30 4.49
CA LEU A 348 3.98 11.56 5.61
C LEU A 348 3.30 10.29 6.08
N SER A 349 3.20 10.13 7.38
CA SER A 349 2.25 9.25 8.04
C SER A 349 1.60 9.95 9.23
N VAL A 350 0.43 9.49 9.61
CA VAL A 350 -0.37 10.01 10.72
C VAL A 350 -0.75 8.87 11.64
N LEU A 351 -0.50 9.02 12.94
CA LEU A 351 -1.12 8.21 13.98
C LEU A 351 -2.20 9.06 14.65
N ALA A 352 -3.45 8.66 14.48
CA ALA A 352 -4.60 9.22 15.17
C ALA A 352 -4.81 8.44 16.49
N VAL A 353 -4.99 9.14 17.60
CA VAL A 353 -5.11 8.52 18.92
C VAL A 353 -6.37 8.99 19.66
N SER A 354 -7.02 8.07 20.36
CA SER A 354 -8.08 8.39 21.31
C SER A 354 -7.50 9.21 22.48
N GLU A 355 -8.36 9.82 23.28
CA GLU A 355 -7.92 10.57 24.47
C GLU A 355 -7.13 9.67 25.44
N SER A 356 -7.59 8.44 25.68
CA SER A 356 -6.93 7.48 26.57
C SER A 356 -5.57 7.02 26.03
N ALA A 357 -5.47 6.70 24.76
CA ALA A 357 -4.20 6.31 24.12
C ALA A 357 -3.21 7.48 24.08
N GLY A 358 -3.71 8.70 23.79
CA GLY A 358 -2.90 9.92 23.81
C GLY A 358 -2.30 10.23 25.20
N ALA A 359 -3.04 9.97 26.27
CA ALA A 359 -2.56 10.15 27.65
C ALA A 359 -1.41 9.18 28.03
N LEU A 360 -1.30 8.05 27.33
CA LEU A 360 -0.18 7.10 27.53
C LEU A 360 1.12 7.59 26.87
N TYR A 361 1.04 8.47 25.87
CA TYR A 361 2.24 8.99 25.22
C TYR A 361 3.09 9.80 26.20
N LYS A 362 4.35 9.46 26.31
CA LYS A 362 5.33 10.21 27.10
C LYS A 362 6.23 11.02 26.19
N LYS A 363 6.26 12.34 26.39
CA LYS A 363 7.11 13.25 25.60
C LYS A 363 8.56 12.78 25.63
N GLY A 364 9.22 12.74 24.47
CA GLY A 364 10.61 12.34 24.33
C GLY A 364 10.85 10.86 24.14
N ILE A 365 9.82 9.98 24.22
CA ILE A 365 10.03 8.53 24.01
C ILE A 365 10.11 8.12 22.54
N TYR A 366 9.57 8.91 21.61
CA TYR A 366 9.66 8.69 20.18
C TYR A 366 9.33 9.97 19.40
N GLY A 367 10.08 10.20 18.34
CA GLY A 367 9.91 11.31 17.41
C GLY A 367 11.18 11.51 16.57
N ASN A 368 11.12 12.41 15.61
CA ASN A 368 12.29 12.85 14.85
C ASN A 368 12.17 14.31 14.45
N THR A 369 13.27 14.90 13.98
CA THR A 369 13.35 16.34 13.66
C THR A 369 12.49 16.76 12.47
N MET A 370 12.06 15.82 11.62
CA MET A 370 11.21 16.07 10.46
C MET A 370 9.73 15.80 10.74
N SER A 371 9.36 15.41 11.97
CA SER A 371 7.96 15.23 12.37
C SER A 371 7.18 16.53 12.21
N THR A 372 5.92 16.41 11.80
CA THR A 372 4.99 17.55 11.65
C THR A 372 5.51 18.61 10.66
N ASN A 373 6.20 18.16 9.60
CA ASN A 373 6.75 19.00 8.55
C ASN A 373 5.62 19.79 7.84
N PRO A 374 5.63 21.14 7.81
CA PRO A 374 4.54 21.94 7.25
C PRO A 374 4.28 21.67 5.78
N ARG A 375 5.30 21.35 4.98
CA ARG A 375 5.16 21.00 3.58
C ARG A 375 4.40 19.69 3.41
N ALA A 376 4.72 18.68 4.22
CA ALA A 376 4.01 17.41 4.23
C ALA A 376 2.52 17.58 4.60
N LEU A 377 2.24 18.42 5.59
CA LEU A 377 0.87 18.70 6.04
C LEU A 377 0.05 19.42 4.97
N ASP A 378 0.62 20.40 4.27
CA ASP A 378 -0.07 21.13 3.19
C ASP A 378 -0.31 20.22 1.96
N VAL A 379 0.62 19.33 1.64
CA VAL A 379 0.45 18.29 0.62
C VAL A 379 -0.72 17.38 0.97
N ALA A 380 -0.82 16.91 2.21
CA ALA A 380 -1.92 16.07 2.66
C ALA A 380 -3.27 16.81 2.68
N CYS A 381 -3.29 18.09 3.05
CA CYS A 381 -4.50 18.91 2.92
C CYS A 381 -4.98 18.96 1.46
N ALA A 382 -4.08 19.22 0.51
CA ALA A 382 -4.41 19.26 -0.91
C ALA A 382 -4.90 17.90 -1.43
N ALA A 383 -4.31 16.79 -0.96
CA ALA A 383 -4.76 15.44 -1.29
C ALA A 383 -6.19 15.19 -0.79
N LEU A 384 -6.51 15.54 0.45
CA LEU A 384 -7.86 15.39 1.01
C LEU A 384 -8.89 16.32 0.33
N GLU A 385 -8.49 17.54 -0.04
CA GLU A 385 -9.34 18.48 -0.78
C GLU A 385 -9.64 18.00 -2.21
N THR A 386 -8.72 17.28 -2.84
CA THR A 386 -8.90 16.69 -4.17
C THR A 386 -9.90 15.53 -4.15
N LEU A 387 -10.14 14.92 -2.99
CA LEU A 387 -11.04 13.77 -2.84
C LEU A 387 -12.51 14.20 -2.79
N THR A 388 -13.05 14.57 -3.95
CA THR A 388 -14.46 15.00 -4.12
C THR A 388 -15.45 13.86 -3.90
N PRO A 389 -16.74 14.15 -3.65
CA PRO A 389 -17.79 13.12 -3.62
C PRO A 389 -17.85 12.26 -4.88
N ALA A 390 -17.64 12.86 -6.06
CA ALA A 390 -17.60 12.14 -7.34
C ALA A 390 -16.42 11.18 -7.40
N LEU A 391 -15.24 11.59 -6.94
CA LEU A 391 -14.04 10.71 -6.90
C LEU A 391 -14.25 9.54 -5.92
N ARG A 392 -14.87 9.79 -4.76
CA ARG A 392 -15.23 8.73 -3.80
C ARG A 392 -16.22 7.73 -4.40
N ALA A 393 -17.22 8.22 -5.12
CA ALA A 393 -18.17 7.37 -5.84
C ALA A 393 -17.47 6.55 -6.93
N ASN A 394 -16.53 7.15 -7.67
CA ASN A 394 -15.73 6.44 -8.68
C ASN A 394 -14.89 5.30 -8.07
N ILE A 395 -14.22 5.53 -6.94
CA ILE A 395 -13.45 4.48 -6.22
C ILE A 395 -14.34 3.25 -5.96
N ARG A 396 -15.54 3.44 -5.45
CA ARG A 396 -16.48 2.35 -5.18
C ARG A 396 -16.96 1.68 -6.47
N ALA A 397 -17.42 2.48 -7.43
CA ALA A 397 -17.96 1.97 -8.70
C ALA A 397 -16.92 1.19 -9.51
N ARG A 398 -15.69 1.71 -9.61
CA ARG A 398 -14.62 1.02 -10.34
C ARG A 398 -14.16 -0.23 -9.60
N GLY A 399 -14.11 -0.19 -8.26
CA GLY A 399 -13.83 -1.39 -7.47
C GLY A 399 -14.83 -2.51 -7.74
N THR A 400 -16.13 -2.22 -7.76
CA THR A 400 -17.19 -3.18 -8.13
C THR A 400 -16.98 -3.70 -9.55
N GLN A 401 -16.74 -2.82 -10.53
CA GLN A 401 -16.50 -3.20 -11.91
C GLN A 401 -15.31 -4.16 -12.06
N PHE A 402 -14.19 -3.90 -11.35
CA PHE A 402 -13.03 -4.78 -11.38
C PHE A 402 -13.38 -6.20 -10.91
N ILE A 403 -14.07 -6.31 -9.77
CA ILE A 403 -14.45 -7.62 -9.22
C ILE A 403 -15.39 -8.36 -10.17
N GLU A 404 -16.37 -7.68 -10.74
CA GLU A 404 -17.30 -8.26 -11.73
C GLU A 404 -16.55 -8.75 -12.98
N ARG A 405 -15.66 -7.92 -13.55
CA ARG A 405 -14.90 -8.25 -14.76
C ARG A 405 -13.89 -9.38 -14.52
N LEU A 406 -13.21 -9.40 -13.37
CA LEU A 406 -12.30 -10.50 -13.03
C LEU A 406 -13.05 -11.81 -12.78
N ASN A 407 -14.24 -11.77 -12.18
CA ASN A 407 -15.08 -12.97 -12.04
C ASN A 407 -15.64 -13.45 -13.38
N GLN A 408 -15.99 -12.54 -14.29
CA GLN A 408 -16.33 -12.89 -15.65
C GLN A 408 -15.15 -13.57 -16.36
N LEU A 409 -13.95 -12.98 -16.27
CA LEU A 409 -12.73 -13.58 -16.85
C LEU A 409 -12.43 -14.97 -16.26
N LYS A 410 -12.64 -15.15 -14.94
CA LYS A 410 -12.51 -16.46 -14.26
C LYS A 410 -13.49 -17.48 -14.83
N ALA A 411 -14.72 -17.08 -15.15
CA ALA A 411 -15.71 -17.97 -15.75
C ALA A 411 -15.38 -18.32 -17.22
N GLU A 412 -14.87 -17.34 -17.98
CA GLU A 412 -14.45 -17.53 -19.38
C GLU A 412 -13.19 -18.40 -19.52
N LEU A 413 -12.30 -18.37 -18.54
CA LEU A 413 -11.03 -19.10 -18.52
C LEU A 413 -10.96 -20.05 -17.31
N PRO A 414 -11.78 -21.13 -17.31
CA PRO A 414 -11.87 -22.00 -16.14
C PRO A 414 -10.53 -22.66 -15.81
N GLY A 415 -10.21 -22.73 -14.53
CA GLY A 415 -8.98 -23.34 -14.02
C GLY A 415 -7.72 -22.48 -14.10
N LEU A 416 -7.82 -21.20 -14.54
CA LEU A 416 -6.66 -20.29 -14.59
C LEU A 416 -6.66 -19.28 -13.43
N ILE A 417 -7.80 -18.94 -12.86
CA ILE A 417 -7.95 -18.07 -11.71
C ILE A 417 -8.58 -18.86 -10.56
N VAL A 418 -7.93 -18.86 -9.41
CA VAL A 418 -8.40 -19.56 -8.20
C VAL A 418 -9.39 -18.69 -7.44
N LYS A 419 -9.01 -17.45 -7.15
CA LYS A 419 -9.78 -16.53 -6.31
C LYS A 419 -9.73 -15.10 -6.87
N VAL A 420 -10.85 -14.39 -6.77
CA VAL A 420 -10.96 -12.96 -7.02
C VAL A 420 -11.50 -12.31 -5.75
N GLN A 421 -10.86 -11.26 -5.27
CA GLN A 421 -11.36 -10.50 -4.12
C GLN A 421 -10.87 -9.05 -4.18
N GLY A 422 -11.58 -8.17 -3.47
CA GLY A 422 -11.19 -6.77 -3.39
C GLY A 422 -12.20 -5.92 -2.65
N THR A 423 -11.73 -4.76 -2.21
CA THR A 423 -12.52 -3.74 -1.54
C THR A 423 -12.13 -2.39 -2.14
N GLY A 424 -13.04 -1.78 -2.88
CA GLY A 424 -12.77 -0.60 -3.68
C GLY A 424 -11.61 -0.83 -4.65
N LEU A 425 -10.63 0.08 -4.67
CA LEU A 425 -9.45 0.00 -5.53
C LEU A 425 -8.24 -0.66 -4.84
N LEU A 426 -8.48 -1.63 -3.99
CA LEU A 426 -7.50 -2.58 -3.47
C LEU A 426 -8.05 -3.98 -3.72
N PHE A 427 -7.58 -4.65 -4.76
CA PHE A 427 -8.09 -5.95 -5.18
C PHE A 427 -7.00 -6.86 -5.72
N SER A 428 -7.32 -8.14 -5.84
CA SER A 428 -6.40 -9.17 -6.30
C SER A 428 -7.09 -10.28 -7.07
N CYS A 429 -6.27 -10.96 -7.86
CA CYS A 429 -6.61 -12.12 -8.65
C CYS A 429 -5.56 -13.20 -8.37
N GLU A 430 -5.93 -14.26 -7.63
CA GLU A 430 -5.05 -15.39 -7.35
C GLU A 430 -5.03 -16.33 -8.54
N LEU A 431 -3.83 -16.58 -9.04
CA LEU A 431 -3.59 -17.41 -10.21
C LEU A 431 -3.47 -18.90 -9.82
N ALA A 432 -3.85 -19.75 -10.74
CA ALA A 432 -3.70 -21.19 -10.57
C ALA A 432 -2.22 -21.62 -10.51
N PRO A 433 -1.91 -22.81 -9.93
CA PRO A 433 -0.53 -23.23 -9.63
C PRO A 433 0.40 -23.33 -10.85
N GLN A 434 -0.14 -23.44 -12.07
CA GLN A 434 0.66 -23.42 -13.31
C GLN A 434 1.24 -22.05 -13.65
N PHE A 435 0.90 -21.00 -12.92
CA PHE A 435 1.49 -19.68 -13.03
C PHE A 435 2.37 -19.39 -11.82
N LYS A 436 3.46 -18.71 -12.05
CA LYS A 436 4.30 -18.10 -11.01
C LYS A 436 4.03 -16.59 -11.02
N CYS A 437 3.40 -16.07 -9.97
CA CYS A 437 2.97 -14.67 -9.98
C CYS A 437 4.15 -13.71 -9.95
N TYR A 438 5.22 -13.98 -9.18
CA TYR A 438 6.31 -13.04 -8.99
C TYR A 438 7.70 -13.67 -9.13
N GLY A 439 8.75 -12.81 -9.30
CA GLY A 439 10.13 -13.20 -9.51
C GLY A 439 10.48 -13.43 -10.98
N ALA A 440 11.69 -13.86 -11.28
CA ALA A 440 12.15 -14.07 -12.65
C ALA A 440 11.25 -15.04 -13.43
N GLY A 441 10.88 -14.68 -14.65
CA GLY A 441 9.99 -15.45 -15.52
C GLY A 441 8.55 -15.53 -15.02
N SER A 442 8.11 -14.55 -14.24
CA SER A 442 6.77 -14.52 -13.65
C SER A 442 5.71 -13.85 -14.54
N THR A 443 4.44 -14.04 -14.17
CA THR A 443 3.32 -13.34 -14.80
C THR A 443 3.40 -11.83 -14.59
N GLU A 444 3.86 -11.39 -13.42
CA GLU A 444 4.07 -9.97 -13.07
C GLU A 444 5.13 -9.34 -14.00
N GLU A 445 6.29 -9.96 -14.16
CA GLU A 445 7.36 -9.50 -15.05
C GLU A 445 6.86 -9.43 -16.51
N TRP A 446 6.18 -10.47 -16.98
CA TRP A 446 5.60 -10.51 -18.31
C TRP A 446 4.61 -9.38 -18.58
N MET A 447 3.76 -9.06 -17.60
CA MET A 447 2.80 -7.94 -17.69
C MET A 447 3.50 -6.59 -17.70
N ARG A 448 4.50 -6.39 -16.82
CA ARG A 448 5.28 -5.15 -16.75
C ARG A 448 6.00 -4.84 -18.06
N GLU A 449 6.61 -5.84 -18.69
CA GLU A 449 7.23 -5.68 -19.99
C GLU A 449 6.23 -5.21 -21.07
N ARG A 450 4.95 -5.62 -20.96
CA ARG A 450 3.90 -5.32 -21.95
C ARG A 450 3.01 -4.13 -21.59
N GLY A 451 3.48 -3.30 -20.69
CA GLY A 451 2.85 -2.01 -20.40
C GLY A 451 1.83 -2.04 -19.26
N PHE A 452 1.84 -3.07 -18.41
CA PHE A 452 0.94 -3.17 -17.25
C PHE A 452 1.74 -3.20 -15.95
N GLY A 453 1.80 -2.05 -15.26
CA GLY A 453 2.39 -1.95 -13.93
C GLY A 453 1.50 -2.64 -12.90
N VAL A 454 1.86 -3.87 -12.51
CA VAL A 454 1.19 -4.67 -11.48
C VAL A 454 2.18 -5.11 -10.44
N ILE A 455 1.68 -5.53 -9.28
CA ILE A 455 2.50 -6.12 -8.20
C ILE A 455 1.87 -7.42 -7.72
N HIS A 456 2.66 -8.22 -7.03
CA HIS A 456 2.19 -9.44 -6.41
C HIS A 456 1.70 -9.24 -4.97
N GLY A 457 1.04 -10.27 -4.44
CA GLY A 457 0.64 -10.37 -3.04
C GLY A 457 0.05 -11.76 -2.74
N GLY A 458 -0.26 -12.03 -1.48
CA GLY A 458 -0.81 -13.31 -1.08
C GLY A 458 0.06 -14.50 -1.48
N THR A 459 -0.57 -15.63 -1.70
CA THR A 459 0.12 -16.88 -2.07
C THR A 459 0.64 -16.84 -3.50
N ASN A 460 -0.19 -16.43 -4.46
CA ASN A 460 0.13 -16.39 -5.90
C ASN A 460 -0.81 -15.41 -6.62
N SER A 461 -0.92 -14.16 -6.12
CA SER A 461 -1.90 -13.20 -6.64
C SER A 461 -1.25 -12.02 -7.35
N LEU A 462 -1.83 -11.62 -8.47
CA LEU A 462 -1.68 -10.27 -9.01
C LEU A 462 -2.49 -9.32 -8.12
N ARG A 463 -1.88 -8.24 -7.66
CA ARG A 463 -2.49 -7.21 -6.82
C ARG A 463 -2.52 -5.89 -7.55
N PHE A 464 -3.63 -5.18 -7.42
CA PHE A 464 -3.88 -3.92 -8.11
C PHE A 464 -4.27 -2.83 -7.11
N THR A 465 -3.66 -1.67 -7.28
CA THR A 465 -3.92 -0.46 -6.50
C THR A 465 -3.93 0.77 -7.43
N PRO A 466 -4.81 0.82 -8.44
CA PRO A 466 -4.82 1.88 -9.44
C PRO A 466 -5.14 3.25 -8.82
N HIS A 467 -4.96 4.30 -9.61
CA HIS A 467 -5.32 5.66 -9.21
C HIS A 467 -6.84 5.83 -9.05
N PHE A 468 -7.27 6.80 -8.25
CA PHE A 468 -8.67 6.96 -7.84
C PHE A 468 -9.59 7.44 -8.97
N ALA A 469 -9.04 8.15 -9.94
CA ALA A 469 -9.79 8.63 -11.11
C ALA A 469 -9.83 7.63 -12.27
N ILE A 470 -9.43 6.37 -12.05
CA ILE A 470 -9.45 5.33 -13.08
C ILE A 470 -10.82 5.25 -13.76
N THR A 471 -10.83 5.17 -15.07
CA THR A 471 -12.02 5.11 -15.90
C THR A 471 -12.48 3.68 -16.17
N ALA A 472 -13.68 3.52 -16.72
CA ALA A 472 -14.16 2.20 -17.15
C ALA A 472 -13.29 1.61 -18.27
N GLY A 473 -12.80 2.45 -19.19
CA GLY A 473 -11.93 2.00 -20.28
C GLY A 473 -10.55 1.53 -19.79
N GLU A 474 -10.00 2.18 -18.76
CA GLU A 474 -8.75 1.71 -18.13
C GLU A 474 -8.95 0.39 -17.36
N VAL A 475 -10.13 0.19 -16.75
CA VAL A 475 -10.47 -1.11 -16.15
C VAL A 475 -10.46 -2.20 -17.22
N ASP A 476 -11.12 -1.97 -18.36
CA ASP A 476 -11.16 -2.93 -19.46
C ASP A 476 -9.74 -3.20 -20.02
N LEU A 477 -8.91 -2.18 -20.17
CA LEU A 477 -7.50 -2.32 -20.57
C LEU A 477 -6.73 -3.25 -19.62
N LEU A 478 -6.88 -3.08 -18.30
CA LEU A 478 -6.19 -3.92 -17.30
C LEU A 478 -6.71 -5.36 -17.30
N ILE A 479 -8.01 -5.56 -17.46
CA ILE A 479 -8.62 -6.90 -17.59
C ILE A 479 -8.12 -7.63 -18.83
N ASP A 480 -8.00 -6.93 -19.96
CA ASP A 480 -7.42 -7.48 -21.18
C ASP A 480 -5.94 -7.82 -20.99
N GLY A 481 -5.18 -7.00 -20.27
CA GLY A 481 -3.80 -7.32 -19.87
C GLY A 481 -3.70 -8.61 -19.06
N VAL A 482 -4.58 -8.82 -18.08
CA VAL A 482 -4.67 -10.08 -17.31
C VAL A 482 -5.05 -11.24 -18.22
N ARG A 483 -6.03 -11.06 -19.10
CA ARG A 483 -6.44 -12.06 -20.10
C ARG A 483 -5.26 -12.51 -20.96
N GLN A 484 -4.51 -11.57 -21.53
CA GLN A 484 -3.33 -11.86 -22.34
C GLN A 484 -2.26 -12.60 -21.54
N ALA A 485 -2.02 -12.21 -20.30
CA ALA A 485 -1.06 -12.88 -19.42
C ALA A 485 -1.48 -14.34 -19.15
N LEU A 486 -2.76 -14.58 -18.93
CA LEU A 486 -3.29 -15.95 -18.72
C LEU A 486 -3.25 -16.82 -19.97
N LEU A 487 -3.41 -16.26 -21.16
CA LEU A 487 -3.41 -17.02 -22.42
C LEU A 487 -1.99 -17.22 -22.97
N HIS A 488 -1.12 -16.24 -22.88
CA HIS A 488 0.17 -16.17 -23.57
C HIS A 488 1.38 -15.98 -22.63
N GLY A 489 1.15 -15.74 -21.34
CA GLY A 489 2.20 -15.54 -20.35
C GLY A 489 2.91 -16.85 -19.98
N PRO A 490 4.02 -16.73 -19.22
CA PRO A 490 4.84 -17.86 -18.82
C PRO A 490 4.06 -18.82 -17.92
N ARG A 491 4.34 -20.12 -18.08
CA ARG A 491 3.80 -21.20 -17.24
C ARG A 491 4.94 -22.01 -16.64
N ILE A 492 4.74 -22.50 -15.43
CA ILE A 492 5.64 -23.45 -14.79
C ILE A 492 5.09 -24.88 -14.90
N SER A 493 5.97 -25.85 -14.99
CA SER A 493 5.59 -27.27 -14.89
C SER A 493 5.14 -27.55 -13.45
N VAL A 494 3.86 -27.82 -13.26
CA VAL A 494 3.37 -28.31 -11.97
C VAL A 494 3.66 -29.80 -11.92
N ALA A 495 4.53 -30.26 -11.02
CA ALA A 495 4.71 -31.66 -10.74
C ALA A 495 3.32 -32.25 -10.38
N ALA A 496 2.93 -33.33 -11.04
CA ALA A 496 1.72 -34.03 -10.67
C ALA A 496 1.77 -34.39 -9.18
N PRO A 497 0.67 -34.24 -8.45
CA PRO A 497 0.65 -34.65 -7.06
C PRO A 497 1.06 -36.11 -7.00
N THR A 498 2.17 -36.38 -6.33
CA THR A 498 2.55 -37.77 -6.01
C THR A 498 1.38 -38.37 -5.26
N ALA A 499 0.73 -39.37 -5.86
CA ALA A 499 -0.30 -40.15 -5.20
C ALA A 499 0.31 -40.62 -3.87
N ALA A 500 -0.22 -40.14 -2.77
CA ALA A 500 0.15 -40.62 -1.45
C ALA A 500 -0.15 -42.12 -1.49
N ALA A 501 0.90 -42.91 -1.34
CA ALA A 501 0.77 -44.34 -1.18
C ALA A 501 -0.17 -44.61 0.02
N ALA A 502 -1.20 -45.39 -0.23
CA ALA A 502 -2.21 -45.82 0.71
C ALA A 502 -1.61 -46.62 1.87
#